data_34c877b49fc4549b06429afb7d1e9ed6
#
_entry.id   34c877b49fc4549b06429afb7d1e9ed6
#
_cell.length_a   1.000
_cell.length_b   1.000
_cell.length_c   1.000
_cell.angle_alpha   90.00
_cell.angle_beta   90.00
_cell.angle_gamma   90.00
#
_symmetry.space_group_name_H-M   'P 1'
#
loop_
_entity.id
_entity.type
_entity.pdbx_description
1 polymer ?
#
loop_
_entity_poly.entity_id
_entity_poly.type
_entity_poly.pdbx_seq_one_letter_code
_entity_poly.pdbx_strand_id
1 'polypeptide(L)'
;VELNRDAIKDAISNAKRNHIHNVTFYNEDAGQFMVEMAEKGEHADVVIMDPPRTGSDEAFLSSVVRLAPDKVVYVSCGPETLARDLKYLIKHGYRMKECTPFDLFPFTKHVETVVLLSKGMVDSRKVKVDFSLEDMDLSEFKGKATYEQIKAYVLEQTGLKVSSLYIAQIKKKCGLDVGENFNPAKSENVRQPQCTSEKEDAIMQAFRHFGII
;
A
#
# COMPACT_ATOMS: atom_id res chain seq x y z
N VAL A 1 14.68 10.26 15.52
CA VAL A 1 13.92 11.52 15.62
C VAL A 1 12.46 11.20 15.79
N GLU A 2 11.80 11.81 16.77
CA GLU A 2 10.39 11.56 17.08
C GLU A 2 9.79 12.82 17.71
N LEU A 3 8.61 13.23 17.25
CA LEU A 3 7.92 14.42 17.75
C LEU A 3 7.27 14.16 19.12
N ASN A 4 6.80 12.94 19.36
CA ASN A 4 6.13 12.57 20.60
C ASN A 4 7.15 12.42 21.74
N ARG A 5 7.08 13.32 22.73
CA ARG A 5 7.97 13.33 23.87
C ARG A 5 7.93 12.06 24.72
N ASP A 6 6.76 11.43 24.83
CA ASP A 6 6.64 10.21 25.64
C ASP A 6 7.24 9.01 24.92
N ALA A 7 7.10 8.94 23.59
CA ALA A 7 7.78 7.93 22.78
C ALA A 7 9.32 8.07 22.88
N ILE A 8 9.86 9.28 22.95
CA ILE A 8 11.30 9.52 23.17
C ILE A 8 11.73 9.02 24.56
N LYS A 9 10.94 9.25 25.61
CA LYS A 9 11.25 8.72 26.98
C LYS A 9 11.29 7.20 26.97
N ASP A 10 10.33 6.58 26.31
CA ASP A 10 10.26 5.12 26.20
C ASP A 10 11.43 4.58 25.37
N ALA A 11 11.79 5.23 24.28
CA ALA A 11 12.94 4.88 23.46
C ALA A 11 14.25 4.93 24.27
N ILE A 12 14.47 6.00 25.06
CA ILE A 12 15.63 6.12 25.96
C ILE A 12 15.63 5.01 27.01
N SER A 13 14.47 4.71 27.62
CA SER A 13 14.32 3.65 28.61
C SER A 13 14.62 2.28 27.99
N ASN A 14 14.13 2.03 26.78
CA ASN A 14 14.39 0.80 26.04
C ASN A 14 15.87 0.64 25.68
N ALA A 15 16.52 1.69 25.21
CA ALA A 15 17.95 1.67 24.91
C ALA A 15 18.77 1.32 26.16
N LYS A 16 18.48 1.96 27.31
CA LYS A 16 19.15 1.64 28.59
C LYS A 16 18.92 0.18 29.01
N ARG A 17 17.70 -0.32 28.92
CA ARG A 17 17.34 -1.70 29.26
C ARG A 17 18.09 -2.73 28.42
N ASN A 18 18.31 -2.41 27.16
CA ASN A 18 18.99 -3.29 26.20
C ASN A 18 20.50 -3.00 26.10
N HIS A 19 21.06 -2.17 26.98
CA HIS A 19 22.50 -1.80 26.99
C HIS A 19 22.97 -1.20 25.66
N ILE A 20 22.11 -0.44 24.96
CA ILE A 20 22.44 0.27 23.74
C ILE A 20 22.93 1.67 24.10
N HIS A 21 24.20 1.98 23.77
CA HIS A 21 24.86 3.23 24.17
C HIS A 21 25.25 4.11 22.98
N ASN A 22 25.16 3.60 21.77
CA ASN A 22 25.54 4.27 20.53
C ASN A 22 24.33 4.85 19.77
N VAL A 23 23.36 5.39 20.49
CA VAL A 23 22.15 6.00 19.94
C VAL A 23 21.95 7.40 20.52
N THR A 24 21.53 8.32 19.67
CA THR A 24 21.11 9.67 20.05
C THR A 24 19.64 9.85 19.71
N PHE A 25 18.86 10.42 20.62
CA PHE A 25 17.44 10.67 20.44
C PHE A 25 17.18 12.16 20.30
N TYR A 26 16.39 12.54 19.32
CA TYR A 26 15.97 13.92 19.08
C TYR A 26 14.46 14.01 19.20
N ASN A 27 13.96 14.88 20.08
CA ASN A 27 12.54 15.15 20.24
C ASN A 27 12.15 16.36 19.36
N GLU A 28 12.02 16.14 18.09
CA GLU A 28 11.82 17.16 17.06
C GLU A 28 10.93 16.62 15.93
N ASP A 29 10.40 17.52 15.12
CA ASP A 29 9.77 17.16 13.86
C ASP A 29 10.81 16.59 12.91
N ALA A 30 10.55 15.39 12.36
CA ALA A 30 11.50 14.68 11.50
C ALA A 30 11.78 15.44 10.19
N GLY A 31 10.76 16.16 9.65
CA GLY A 31 10.92 16.96 8.45
C GLY A 31 11.88 18.14 8.69
N GLN A 32 11.66 18.88 9.78
CA GLN A 32 12.50 20.01 10.17
C GLN A 32 13.93 19.56 10.49
N PHE A 33 14.08 18.49 11.27
CA PHE A 33 15.38 17.89 11.59
C PHE A 33 16.16 17.53 10.33
N MET A 34 15.54 16.88 9.35
CA MET A 34 16.19 16.48 8.10
C MET A 34 16.64 17.68 7.27
N VAL A 35 15.84 18.76 7.24
CA VAL A 35 16.21 20.02 6.57
C VAL A 35 17.45 20.61 7.22
N GLU A 36 17.47 20.73 8.56
CA GLU A 36 18.60 21.28 9.31
C GLU A 36 19.88 20.47 9.13
N MET A 37 19.79 19.13 9.16
CA MET A 37 20.93 18.25 8.94
C MET A 37 21.51 18.45 7.53
N ALA A 38 20.64 18.54 6.52
CA ALA A 38 21.04 18.78 5.14
C ALA A 38 21.66 20.19 4.94
N GLU A 39 21.18 21.21 5.64
CA GLU A 39 21.74 22.56 5.62
C GLU A 39 23.12 22.64 6.28
N LYS A 40 23.31 21.90 7.36
CA LYS A 40 24.62 21.78 8.03
C LYS A 40 25.65 20.98 7.22
N GLY A 41 25.24 20.36 6.11
CA GLY A 41 26.11 19.51 5.29
C GLY A 41 26.48 18.20 5.96
N GLU A 42 25.63 17.72 6.89
CA GLU A 42 25.81 16.43 7.55
C GLU A 42 25.64 15.29 6.53
N HIS A 43 26.22 14.15 6.85
CA HIS A 43 26.13 12.95 6.03
C HIS A 43 25.55 11.81 6.86
N ALA A 44 24.76 10.96 6.22
CA ALA A 44 24.25 9.73 6.81
C ALA A 44 24.56 8.56 5.87
N ASP A 45 25.07 7.45 6.40
CA ASP A 45 25.31 6.24 5.60
C ASP A 45 23.99 5.58 5.21
N VAL A 46 23.03 5.56 6.15
CA VAL A 46 21.71 4.96 5.97
C VAL A 46 20.64 5.85 6.57
N VAL A 47 19.55 6.05 5.86
CA VAL A 47 18.33 6.66 6.38
C VAL A 47 17.23 5.60 6.44
N ILE A 48 16.65 5.38 7.60
CA ILE A 48 15.47 4.55 7.81
C ILE A 48 14.31 5.49 8.09
N MET A 49 13.25 5.41 7.28
CA MET A 49 12.09 6.28 7.38
C MET A 49 10.79 5.48 7.40
N ASP A 50 9.86 5.92 8.25
CA ASP A 50 8.52 5.35 8.42
C ASP A 50 7.52 6.51 8.50
N PRO A 51 7.19 7.14 7.38
CA PRO A 51 6.30 8.28 7.35
C PRO A 51 4.83 7.87 7.56
N PRO A 52 3.94 8.81 7.91
CA PRO A 52 2.52 8.55 8.00
C PRO A 52 1.92 8.14 6.64
N ARG A 53 0.64 7.73 6.62
CA ARG A 53 -0.07 7.31 5.39
C ARG A 53 -0.08 8.33 4.28
N THR A 54 0.08 9.60 4.59
CA THR A 54 0.21 10.68 3.61
C THR A 54 1.54 10.66 2.85
N GLY A 55 2.47 9.81 3.27
CA GLY A 55 3.85 9.78 2.79
C GLY A 55 4.67 10.96 3.31
N SER A 56 5.84 11.14 2.72
CA SER A 56 6.74 12.26 3.03
C SER A 56 6.43 13.46 2.14
N ASP A 57 6.72 14.66 2.66
CA ASP A 57 6.66 15.87 1.85
C ASP A 57 7.93 16.07 1.01
N GLU A 58 7.88 17.03 0.09
CA GLU A 58 8.99 17.30 -0.82
C GLU A 58 10.22 17.83 -0.11
N ALA A 59 10.04 18.61 0.96
CA ALA A 59 11.13 19.17 1.76
C ALA A 59 11.93 18.04 2.44
N PHE A 60 11.24 17.07 3.05
CA PHE A 60 11.86 15.88 3.62
C PHE A 60 12.61 15.07 2.57
N LEU A 61 11.94 14.72 1.45
CA LEU A 61 12.55 13.91 0.39
C LEU A 61 13.77 14.61 -0.24
N SER A 62 13.70 15.93 -0.45
CA SER A 62 14.85 16.70 -0.96
C SER A 62 16.00 16.70 0.02
N SER A 63 15.73 16.75 1.32
CA SER A 63 16.75 16.69 2.37
C SER A 63 17.42 15.31 2.41
N VAL A 64 16.66 14.22 2.25
CA VAL A 64 17.23 12.86 2.08
C VAL A 64 18.18 12.81 0.88
N VAL A 65 17.79 13.41 -0.25
CA VAL A 65 18.64 13.46 -1.45
C VAL A 65 19.93 14.28 -1.19
N ARG A 66 19.84 15.39 -0.48
CA ARG A 66 20.99 16.25 -0.13
C ARG A 66 21.95 15.59 0.87
N LEU A 67 21.42 14.92 1.90
CA LEU A 67 22.21 14.11 2.83
C LEU A 67 22.90 12.93 2.13
N ALA A 68 22.38 12.55 0.99
CA ALA A 68 22.98 11.60 0.07
C ALA A 68 23.36 10.23 0.69
N PRO A 69 22.52 9.61 1.54
CA PRO A 69 22.85 8.31 2.13
C PRO A 69 23.08 7.24 1.06
N ASP A 70 23.97 6.29 1.36
CA ASP A 70 24.23 5.15 0.48
C ASP A 70 22.97 4.27 0.34
N LYS A 71 22.17 4.18 1.41
CA LYS A 71 20.96 3.38 1.46
C LYS A 71 19.81 4.15 2.10
N VAL A 72 18.61 3.93 1.58
CA VAL A 72 17.38 4.35 2.21
C VAL A 72 16.50 3.12 2.42
N VAL A 73 16.05 2.91 3.64
CA VAL A 73 15.01 1.92 3.99
C VAL A 73 13.72 2.67 4.22
N TYR A 74 12.73 2.42 3.37
CA TYR A 74 11.43 3.05 3.46
C TYR A 74 10.40 2.03 3.94
N VAL A 75 9.82 2.23 5.11
CA VAL A 75 8.67 1.47 5.61
C VAL A 75 7.41 2.26 5.29
N SER A 76 6.39 1.63 4.76
CA SER A 76 5.17 2.33 4.31
C SER A 76 3.92 1.52 4.58
N CYS A 77 2.92 2.17 5.15
CA CYS A 77 1.56 1.65 5.29
C CYS A 77 0.59 2.14 4.18
N GLY A 78 1.10 2.87 3.16
CA GLY A 78 0.29 3.43 2.07
C GLY A 78 0.94 3.24 0.69
N PRO A 79 0.50 2.24 -0.11
CA PRO A 79 1.14 1.94 -1.40
C PRO A 79 1.14 3.10 -2.40
N GLU A 80 0.08 3.90 -2.42
CA GLU A 80 -0.06 5.03 -3.37
C GLU A 80 0.95 6.15 -3.07
N THR A 81 1.09 6.51 -1.80
CA THR A 81 2.05 7.52 -1.36
C THR A 81 3.47 7.02 -1.46
N LEU A 82 3.71 5.73 -1.16
CA LEU A 82 4.99 5.08 -1.39
C LEU A 82 5.42 5.18 -2.86
N ALA A 83 4.54 4.88 -3.80
CA ALA A 83 4.85 4.96 -5.23
C ALA A 83 5.24 6.38 -5.66
N ARG A 84 4.55 7.40 -5.11
CA ARG A 84 4.88 8.82 -5.34
C ARG A 84 6.29 9.15 -4.83
N ASP A 85 6.58 8.78 -3.61
CA ASP A 85 7.84 9.13 -2.93
C ASP A 85 9.02 8.36 -3.55
N LEU A 86 8.83 7.08 -3.90
CA LEU A 86 9.81 6.29 -4.63
C LEU A 86 10.14 6.90 -6.00
N LYS A 87 9.11 7.38 -6.72
CA LYS A 87 9.33 8.08 -8.00
C LYS A 87 10.24 9.30 -7.83
N TYR A 88 10.07 10.05 -6.75
CA TYR A 88 10.92 11.19 -6.42
C TYR A 88 12.36 10.73 -6.18
N LEU A 89 12.58 9.80 -5.28
CA LEU A 89 13.93 9.31 -4.92
C LEU A 89 14.65 8.68 -6.12
N ILE A 90 13.95 7.89 -6.94
CA ILE A 90 14.51 7.27 -8.14
C ILE A 90 14.94 8.33 -9.15
N LYS A 91 14.13 9.38 -9.35
CA LYS A 91 14.48 10.51 -10.21
C LYS A 91 15.75 11.22 -9.75
N HIS A 92 16.06 11.17 -8.45
CA HIS A 92 17.23 11.81 -7.85
C HIS A 92 18.40 10.84 -7.58
N GLY A 93 18.46 9.73 -8.30
CA GLY A 93 19.64 8.86 -8.34
C GLY A 93 19.63 7.66 -7.42
N TYR A 94 18.50 7.38 -6.75
CA TYR A 94 18.32 6.13 -6.01
C TYR A 94 17.78 5.03 -6.90
N ARG A 95 18.07 3.77 -6.53
CA ARG A 95 17.54 2.58 -7.17
C ARG A 95 16.88 1.70 -6.14
N MET A 96 15.68 1.26 -6.45
CA MET A 96 15.02 0.22 -5.68
C MET A 96 15.75 -1.09 -5.86
N LYS A 97 16.20 -1.69 -4.75
CA LYS A 97 16.88 -2.98 -4.71
C LYS A 97 15.95 -4.10 -4.32
N GLU A 98 15.06 -3.81 -3.40
CA GLU A 98 14.13 -4.77 -2.85
C GLU A 98 12.84 -4.05 -2.46
N CYS A 99 11.71 -4.73 -2.61
CA CYS A 99 10.40 -4.25 -2.20
C CYS A 99 9.62 -5.46 -1.67
N THR A 100 9.40 -5.49 -0.36
CA THR A 100 8.80 -6.64 0.32
C THR A 100 7.53 -6.19 1.04
N PRO A 101 6.35 -6.68 0.63
CA PRO A 101 5.11 -6.44 1.34
C PRO A 101 4.99 -7.37 2.56
N PHE A 102 4.39 -6.86 3.64
CA PHE A 102 4.11 -7.58 4.86
C PHE A 102 2.64 -7.43 5.22
N ASP A 103 1.94 -8.55 5.37
CA ASP A 103 0.56 -8.57 5.86
C ASP A 103 0.55 -8.56 7.39
N LEU A 104 0.66 -7.37 7.98
CA LEU A 104 0.55 -7.16 9.43
C LEU A 104 -0.89 -6.95 9.90
N PHE A 105 -1.82 -6.76 8.97
CA PHE A 105 -3.23 -6.50 9.23
C PHE A 105 -4.11 -7.46 8.43
N PRO A 106 -4.05 -8.77 8.71
CA PRO A 106 -4.79 -9.78 7.95
C PRO A 106 -6.29 -9.48 7.93
N PHE A 107 -6.93 -9.81 6.82
CA PHE A 107 -8.35 -9.53 6.55
C PHE A 107 -8.71 -8.04 6.36
N THR A 108 -7.74 -7.14 6.27
CA THR A 108 -7.95 -5.74 5.91
C THR A 108 -7.32 -5.42 4.56
N LYS A 109 -7.59 -4.23 4.04
CA LYS A 109 -6.93 -3.71 2.82
C LYS A 109 -5.56 -3.09 3.08
N HIS A 110 -5.09 -3.14 4.31
CA HIS A 110 -3.82 -2.51 4.70
C HIS A 110 -2.67 -3.49 4.54
N VAL A 111 -1.59 -2.99 3.97
CA VAL A 111 -0.34 -3.72 3.79
C VAL A 111 0.81 -2.80 4.19
N GLU A 112 1.76 -3.32 4.95
CA GLU A 112 3.04 -2.66 5.18
C GLU A 112 4.00 -3.08 4.07
N THR A 113 4.82 -2.14 3.61
CA THR A 113 5.79 -2.44 2.55
C THR A 113 7.14 -1.87 2.94
N VAL A 114 8.16 -2.72 2.96
CA VAL A 114 9.54 -2.30 3.21
C VAL A 114 10.29 -2.26 1.89
N VAL A 115 10.84 -1.09 1.57
CA VAL A 115 11.62 -0.87 0.35
C VAL A 115 13.06 -0.52 0.70
N LEU A 116 14.00 -1.23 0.11
CA LEU A 116 15.42 -0.89 0.16
C LEU A 116 15.80 -0.16 -1.12
N LEU A 117 16.30 1.07 -0.97
CA LEU A 117 16.92 1.81 -2.06
C LEU A 117 18.42 1.95 -1.82
N SER A 118 19.18 2.02 -2.88
CA SER A 118 20.61 2.36 -2.83
C SER A 118 20.92 3.51 -3.78
N LYS A 119 21.81 4.41 -3.35
CA LYS A 119 22.42 5.41 -4.23
C LYS A 119 23.38 4.69 -5.19
N GLY A 120 23.30 4.96 -6.46
CA GLY A 120 24.17 4.28 -7.41
C GLY A 120 24.24 4.97 -8.75
N MET A 121 25.37 4.83 -9.45
CA MET A 121 25.52 5.29 -10.82
C MET A 121 24.40 4.73 -11.71
N VAL A 122 23.90 5.57 -12.58
CA VAL A 122 22.85 5.25 -13.55
C VAL A 122 23.39 4.21 -14.53
N ASP A 123 23.27 2.94 -14.18
CA ASP A 123 23.35 1.89 -15.18
C ASP A 123 21.96 1.76 -15.80
N SER A 124 21.85 2.08 -17.07
CA SER A 124 20.59 2.20 -17.80
C SER A 124 19.90 0.86 -18.12
N ARG A 125 20.11 -0.17 -17.30
CA ARG A 125 19.36 -1.41 -17.41
C ARG A 125 17.97 -1.17 -16.84
N LYS A 126 17.02 -0.94 -17.75
CA LYS A 126 15.60 -1.02 -17.46
C LYS A 126 15.35 -2.39 -16.84
N VAL A 127 15.05 -2.46 -15.54
CA VAL A 127 14.46 -3.64 -14.94
C VAL A 127 13.01 -3.63 -15.41
N LYS A 128 12.74 -4.38 -16.46
CA LYS A 128 11.38 -4.68 -16.87
C LYS A 128 10.87 -5.69 -15.85
N VAL A 129 10.04 -5.24 -14.93
CA VAL A 129 9.30 -6.15 -14.05
C VAL A 129 8.09 -6.58 -14.86
N ASP A 130 8.20 -7.70 -15.56
CA ASP A 130 7.06 -8.37 -16.14
C ASP A 130 6.35 -9.11 -15.01
N PHE A 131 5.29 -8.50 -14.47
CA PHE A 131 4.34 -9.23 -13.66
C PHE A 131 3.50 -10.10 -14.60
N SER A 132 3.91 -11.32 -14.78
CA SER A 132 3.05 -12.35 -15.32
C SER A 132 2.12 -12.80 -14.20
N LEU A 133 0.83 -12.56 -14.34
CA LEU A 133 -0.19 -13.14 -13.46
C LEU A 133 -0.22 -14.67 -13.52
N GLU A 134 0.52 -15.27 -14.46
CA GLU A 134 0.62 -16.71 -14.67
C GLU A 134 1.56 -17.42 -13.67
N ASP A 135 2.49 -16.68 -13.06
CA ASP A 135 3.44 -17.20 -12.06
C ASP A 135 2.92 -17.13 -10.61
N MET A 136 1.75 -16.54 -10.39
CA MET A 136 1.08 -16.60 -9.09
C MET A 136 0.27 -17.89 -9.04
N ASP A 137 0.61 -18.78 -8.12
CA ASP A 137 -0.21 -19.93 -7.80
C ASP A 137 -1.57 -19.46 -7.26
N LEU A 138 -2.52 -19.29 -8.18
CA LEU A 138 -3.89 -18.87 -7.90
C LEU A 138 -4.72 -19.95 -7.19
N SER A 139 -4.13 -21.10 -6.86
CA SER A 139 -4.84 -22.20 -6.19
C SER A 139 -5.33 -21.82 -4.79
N GLU A 140 -4.67 -20.88 -4.11
CA GLU A 140 -5.12 -20.35 -2.81
C GLU A 140 -6.23 -19.29 -2.91
N PHE A 141 -6.50 -18.74 -4.10
CA PHE A 141 -7.52 -17.70 -4.32
C PHE A 141 -8.84 -18.23 -4.90
N LYS A 142 -9.01 -19.53 -4.98
CA LYS A 142 -10.31 -20.11 -5.39
C LYS A 142 -11.41 -19.68 -4.43
N GLY A 143 -12.33 -18.85 -4.93
CA GLY A 143 -13.51 -18.39 -4.20
C GLY A 143 -13.50 -16.92 -3.72
N LYS A 144 -12.45 -16.12 -3.96
CA LYS A 144 -12.32 -14.74 -3.44
C LYS A 144 -12.14 -13.67 -4.52
N ALA A 145 -12.83 -13.75 -5.66
CA ALA A 145 -12.78 -12.65 -6.62
C ALA A 145 -13.39 -11.36 -6.03
N THR A 146 -12.69 -10.25 -6.23
CA THR A 146 -13.19 -8.91 -5.85
C THR A 146 -14.32 -8.46 -6.76
N TYR A 147 -15.15 -7.54 -6.31
CA TYR A 147 -16.23 -6.97 -7.13
C TYR A 147 -15.68 -6.30 -8.41
N GLU A 148 -14.49 -5.72 -8.38
CA GLU A 148 -13.87 -5.11 -9.55
C GLU A 148 -13.44 -6.16 -10.58
N GLN A 149 -12.89 -7.30 -10.15
CA GLN A 149 -12.57 -8.42 -11.04
C GLN A 149 -13.82 -9.00 -11.70
N ILE A 150 -14.90 -9.16 -10.94
CA ILE A 150 -16.20 -9.62 -11.48
C ILE A 150 -16.74 -8.64 -12.51
N LYS A 151 -16.70 -7.32 -12.23
CA LYS A 151 -17.12 -6.28 -13.18
C LYS A 151 -16.30 -6.29 -14.47
N ALA A 152 -14.96 -6.40 -14.33
CA ALA A 152 -14.05 -6.45 -15.46
C ALA A 152 -14.32 -7.67 -16.34
N TYR A 153 -14.43 -8.84 -15.75
CA TYR A 153 -14.75 -10.08 -16.46
C TYR A 153 -16.10 -10.00 -17.20
N VAL A 154 -17.16 -9.54 -16.53
CA VAL A 154 -18.49 -9.39 -17.16
C VAL A 154 -18.42 -8.43 -18.33
N LEU A 155 -17.73 -7.29 -18.17
CA LEU A 155 -17.58 -6.30 -19.25
C LEU A 155 -16.82 -6.90 -20.44
N GLU A 156 -15.75 -7.62 -20.20
CA GLU A 156 -14.90 -8.23 -21.23
C GLU A 156 -15.65 -9.34 -22.00
N GLN A 157 -16.35 -10.22 -21.26
CA GLN A 157 -17.01 -11.38 -21.87
C GLN A 157 -18.35 -11.06 -22.53
N THR A 158 -19.09 -10.06 -22.02
CA THR A 158 -20.47 -9.80 -22.47
C THR A 158 -20.72 -8.37 -22.95
N GLY A 159 -19.77 -7.44 -22.74
CA GLY A 159 -19.95 -6.03 -22.99
C GLY A 159 -20.90 -5.31 -22.00
N LEU A 160 -21.43 -6.02 -21.00
CA LEU A 160 -22.40 -5.49 -20.05
C LEU A 160 -21.70 -4.82 -18.87
N LYS A 161 -22.17 -3.63 -18.49
CA LYS A 161 -21.72 -2.97 -17.25
C LYS A 161 -22.61 -3.39 -16.09
N VAL A 162 -21.99 -3.98 -15.04
CA VAL A 162 -22.68 -4.38 -13.80
C VAL A 162 -22.19 -3.54 -12.62
N SER A 163 -23.08 -3.26 -11.66
CA SER A 163 -22.76 -2.51 -10.46
C SER A 163 -22.44 -3.44 -9.29
N SER A 164 -21.72 -2.93 -8.27
CA SER A 164 -21.49 -3.67 -7.02
C SER A 164 -22.81 -4.10 -6.35
N LEU A 165 -23.87 -3.28 -6.49
CA LEU A 165 -25.19 -3.59 -5.97
C LEU A 165 -25.76 -4.87 -6.61
N TYR A 166 -25.65 -5.01 -7.93
CA TYR A 166 -26.13 -6.21 -8.64
C TYR A 166 -25.34 -7.45 -8.24
N ILE A 167 -24.02 -7.34 -8.13
CA ILE A 167 -23.18 -8.45 -7.66
C ILE A 167 -23.59 -8.88 -6.25
N ALA A 168 -23.82 -7.91 -5.34
CA ALA A 168 -24.30 -8.20 -3.99
C ALA A 168 -25.67 -8.88 -3.97
N GLN A 169 -26.62 -8.43 -4.81
CA GLN A 169 -27.94 -9.05 -4.94
C GLN A 169 -27.83 -10.52 -5.38
N ILE A 170 -26.98 -10.82 -6.36
CA ILE A 170 -26.78 -12.18 -6.86
C ILE A 170 -26.03 -13.05 -5.85
N LYS A 171 -25.01 -12.53 -5.16
CA LYS A 171 -24.36 -13.22 -4.03
C LYS A 171 -25.40 -13.64 -2.98
N LYS A 172 -26.24 -12.71 -2.54
CA LYS A 172 -27.31 -12.98 -1.57
C LYS A 172 -28.30 -14.05 -2.07
N LYS A 173 -28.67 -14.00 -3.36
CA LYS A 173 -29.53 -14.99 -4.01
C LYS A 173 -28.90 -16.39 -4.02
N CYS A 174 -27.57 -16.47 -4.14
CA CYS A 174 -26.79 -17.72 -4.09
C CYS A 174 -26.48 -18.16 -2.65
N GLY A 175 -26.97 -17.49 -1.60
CA GLY A 175 -26.66 -17.84 -0.21
C GLY A 175 -25.25 -17.53 0.23
N LEU A 176 -24.53 -16.66 -0.51
CA LEU A 176 -23.17 -16.26 -0.23
C LEU A 176 -23.11 -15.04 0.71
N ASP A 177 -22.07 -14.96 1.53
CA ASP A 177 -21.83 -13.82 2.40
C ASP A 177 -21.55 -12.54 1.59
N VAL A 178 -22.19 -11.43 1.95
CA VAL A 178 -22.14 -10.15 1.22
C VAL A 178 -21.36 -9.10 1.99
N GLY A 179 -20.91 -9.40 3.22
CA GLY A 179 -20.30 -8.43 4.12
C GLY A 179 -21.27 -7.37 4.63
N GLU A 180 -20.85 -6.60 5.62
CA GLU A 180 -21.65 -5.51 6.17
C GLU A 180 -21.75 -4.32 5.21
N ASN A 181 -22.95 -3.79 5.03
CA ASN A 181 -23.19 -2.60 4.21
C ASN A 181 -22.91 -1.34 5.03
N PHE A 182 -21.75 -0.71 4.82
CA PHE A 182 -21.35 0.52 5.50
C PHE A 182 -22.14 1.77 5.10
N ASN A 183 -23.00 1.70 4.07
CA ASN A 183 -23.90 2.76 3.64
C ASN A 183 -25.35 2.25 3.58
N PRO A 184 -26.02 2.05 4.71
CA PRO A 184 -27.44 1.69 4.70
C PRO A 184 -28.28 2.81 4.09
N ALA A 185 -29.36 2.44 3.39
CA ALA A 185 -30.27 3.41 2.82
C ALA A 185 -30.89 4.29 3.94
N LYS A 186 -30.94 5.60 3.72
CA LYS A 186 -31.45 6.58 4.70
C LYS A 186 -32.97 6.48 4.99
N SER A 187 -33.69 5.62 4.26
CA SER A 187 -35.12 5.36 4.52
C SER A 187 -35.49 3.94 4.11
N GLU A 188 -36.42 3.32 4.83
CA GLU A 188 -36.88 1.92 4.63
C GLU A 188 -37.64 1.69 3.31
N ASN A 189 -38.07 2.74 2.59
CA ASN A 189 -38.91 2.67 1.40
C ASN A 189 -38.20 2.99 0.08
N VAL A 190 -36.87 2.91 0.00
CA VAL A 190 -36.17 3.13 -1.28
C VAL A 190 -36.26 1.86 -2.13
N ARG A 191 -36.98 1.90 -3.25
CA ARG A 191 -36.94 0.85 -4.29
C ARG A 191 -35.52 0.74 -4.84
N GLN A 192 -34.81 -0.30 -4.47
CA GLN A 192 -33.52 -0.61 -5.07
C GLN A 192 -33.72 -1.15 -6.48
N PRO A 193 -32.93 -0.69 -7.46
CA PRO A 193 -32.97 -1.25 -8.81
C PRO A 193 -32.60 -2.74 -8.74
N GLN A 194 -33.42 -3.57 -9.40
CA GLN A 194 -33.17 -5.02 -9.47
C GLN A 194 -32.27 -5.35 -10.66
N CYS A 195 -31.44 -6.40 -10.49
CA CYS A 195 -30.61 -6.93 -11.56
C CYS A 195 -31.49 -7.52 -12.66
N THR A 196 -31.23 -7.19 -13.93
CA THR A 196 -31.92 -7.79 -15.06
C THR A 196 -31.42 -9.22 -15.26
N SER A 197 -32.28 -10.11 -15.87
CA SER A 197 -31.93 -11.51 -16.11
C SER A 197 -30.61 -11.66 -16.87
N GLU A 198 -30.38 -10.86 -17.92
CA GLU A 198 -29.16 -10.88 -18.71
C GLU A 198 -27.90 -10.57 -17.90
N LYS A 199 -27.97 -9.56 -16.99
CA LYS A 199 -26.85 -9.21 -16.10
C LYS A 199 -26.68 -10.25 -14.98
N GLU A 200 -27.77 -10.87 -14.52
CA GLU A 200 -27.72 -11.96 -13.57
C GLU A 200 -26.94 -13.15 -14.15
N ASP A 201 -27.28 -13.56 -15.37
CA ASP A 201 -26.61 -14.68 -16.07
C ASP A 201 -25.10 -14.40 -16.26
N ALA A 202 -24.77 -13.16 -16.65
CA ALA A 202 -23.38 -12.74 -16.80
C ALA A 202 -22.60 -12.76 -15.46
N ILE A 203 -23.22 -12.31 -14.37
CA ILE A 203 -22.62 -12.37 -13.02
C ILE A 203 -22.47 -13.81 -12.55
N MET A 204 -23.45 -14.67 -12.80
CA MET A 204 -23.40 -16.10 -12.46
C MET A 204 -22.27 -16.81 -13.24
N GLN A 205 -22.07 -16.46 -14.49
CA GLN A 205 -20.94 -16.95 -15.28
C GLN A 205 -19.60 -16.51 -14.69
N ALA A 206 -19.48 -15.26 -14.27
CA ALA A 206 -18.29 -14.76 -13.58
C ALA A 206 -18.05 -15.52 -12.25
N PHE A 207 -19.11 -15.80 -11.46
CA PHE A 207 -18.98 -16.56 -10.21
C PHE A 207 -18.45 -17.97 -10.45
N ARG A 208 -18.92 -18.65 -11.51
CA ARG A 208 -18.38 -19.98 -11.89
C ARG A 208 -16.94 -19.89 -12.35
N HIS A 209 -16.60 -18.89 -13.15
CA HIS A 209 -15.23 -18.67 -13.64
C HIS A 209 -14.24 -18.49 -12.49
N PHE A 210 -14.62 -17.72 -11.47
CA PHE A 210 -13.78 -17.46 -10.29
C PHE A 210 -13.92 -18.53 -9.19
N GLY A 211 -14.70 -19.58 -9.40
CA GLY A 211 -14.90 -20.64 -8.41
C GLY A 211 -15.62 -20.17 -7.13
N ILE A 212 -16.48 -19.16 -7.25
CA ILE A 212 -17.29 -18.61 -6.14
C ILE A 212 -18.50 -19.53 -5.88
N ILE A 213 -19.02 -20.15 -6.94
CA ILE A 213 -20.11 -21.15 -6.96
C ILE A 213 -19.75 -22.31 -7.88
#